data_d739135e6eebc2de1d374d0cad89a812
#
_entry.id   d739135e6eebc2de1d374d0cad89a812
#
_cell.length_a   1.000
_cell.length_b   1.000
_cell.length_c   1.000
_cell.angle_alpha   90.00
_cell.angle_beta   90.00
_cell.angle_gamma   90.00
#
_symmetry.space_group_name_H-M   'P 1'
#
loop_
_entity.id
_entity.type
_entity.pdbx_description
1 polymer ?
#
loop_
_entity_poly.entity_id
_entity_poly.type
_entity_poly.pdbx_seq_one_letter_code
_entity_poly.pdbx_strand_id
1 'polypeptide(L)'
;MLKFQEESLRQSVNGALALRHQINPFLDAIFEKGITNICFLGIGGTYASAMQTVSHMKEFTSMEVFAENAAEYITTGNRRIMDGTLLIYSSVTGSTPEIVKAIEKAHAAHATILAFLDNPNPHLRELCELCISYPQNEQLKLFMAADRILFLRHEFDCYDDCYENFDCYLADALISVEQSSDSFAQEFAKKHCNDTLHYFVGAGNQWGSTYSYGMCYWEEMHWMATKTVSSGEFFHGTLEIISRD
;
A
#
# COMPACT_ATOMS: atom_id res chain seq x y z
N MET A 1 -13.66 6.65 -21.58
CA MET A 1 -13.14 5.58 -20.68
C MET A 1 -13.76 4.25 -21.07
N LEU A 2 -12.95 3.25 -21.43
CA LEU A 2 -13.47 1.98 -22.00
C LEU A 2 -13.90 0.95 -20.94
N LYS A 3 -13.35 1.02 -19.72
CA LYS A 3 -13.57 0.00 -18.67
C LYS A 3 -14.01 0.58 -17.33
N PHE A 4 -14.25 1.88 -17.26
CA PHE A 4 -14.63 2.56 -16.04
C PHE A 4 -16.12 2.33 -15.74
N GLN A 5 -16.42 1.91 -14.52
CA GLN A 5 -17.77 1.69 -14.02
C GLN A 5 -17.92 2.44 -12.69
N GLU A 6 -18.54 3.60 -12.75
CA GLU A 6 -18.70 4.52 -11.62
C GLU A 6 -19.33 3.86 -10.41
N GLU A 7 -20.45 3.16 -10.58
CA GLU A 7 -21.15 2.51 -9.47
C GLU A 7 -20.31 1.40 -8.83
N SER A 8 -19.54 0.66 -9.62
CA SER A 8 -18.63 -0.36 -9.11
C SER A 8 -17.51 0.24 -8.26
N LEU A 9 -16.93 1.38 -8.69
CA LEU A 9 -15.93 2.10 -7.92
C LEU A 9 -16.52 2.62 -6.61
N ARG A 10 -17.69 3.23 -6.65
CA ARG A 10 -18.41 3.74 -5.48
C ARG A 10 -18.66 2.65 -4.45
N GLN A 11 -19.22 1.52 -4.87
CA GLN A 11 -19.48 0.38 -4.00
C GLN A 11 -18.20 -0.18 -3.40
N SER A 12 -17.14 -0.30 -4.20
CA SER A 12 -15.85 -0.82 -3.77
C SER A 12 -15.20 0.08 -2.71
N VAL A 13 -15.19 1.39 -2.92
CA VAL A 13 -14.60 2.36 -1.98
C VAL A 13 -15.41 2.42 -0.68
N ASN A 14 -16.73 2.54 -0.76
CA ASN A 14 -17.58 2.60 0.42
C ASN A 14 -17.54 1.30 1.24
N GLY A 15 -17.47 0.15 0.56
CA GLY A 15 -17.31 -1.13 1.22
C GLY A 15 -15.92 -1.27 1.90
N ALA A 16 -14.86 -0.72 1.31
CA ALA A 16 -13.55 -0.68 1.95
C ALA A 16 -13.56 0.23 3.19
N LEU A 17 -14.14 1.42 3.10
CA LEU A 17 -14.27 2.33 4.25
C LEU A 17 -15.04 1.71 5.42
N ALA A 18 -16.06 0.91 5.12
CA ALA A 18 -16.84 0.20 6.14
C ALA A 18 -16.01 -0.84 6.93
N LEU A 19 -14.86 -1.29 6.42
CA LEU A 19 -14.00 -2.24 7.13
C LEU A 19 -13.42 -1.68 8.43
N ARG A 20 -13.47 -0.38 8.65
CA ARG A 20 -13.05 0.26 9.91
C ARG A 20 -13.78 -0.32 11.12
N HIS A 21 -14.99 -0.83 10.96
CA HIS A 21 -15.72 -1.50 12.05
C HIS A 21 -15.05 -2.81 12.55
N GLN A 22 -14.16 -3.41 11.73
CA GLN A 22 -13.32 -4.55 12.12
C GLN A 22 -11.90 -4.11 12.48
N ILE A 23 -11.33 -3.18 11.72
CA ILE A 23 -9.95 -2.70 11.88
C ILE A 23 -9.79 -1.97 13.21
N ASN A 24 -10.67 -1.00 13.50
CA ASN A 24 -10.50 -0.13 14.67
C ASN A 24 -10.54 -0.89 16.01
N PRO A 25 -11.56 -1.73 16.30
CA PRO A 25 -11.58 -2.45 17.57
C PRO A 25 -10.40 -3.42 17.75
N PHE A 26 -9.92 -4.01 16.64
CA PHE A 26 -8.75 -4.87 16.67
C PHE A 26 -7.49 -4.07 17.05
N LEU A 27 -7.25 -2.95 16.37
CA LEU A 27 -6.07 -2.11 16.62
C LEU A 27 -6.12 -1.48 18.02
N ASP A 28 -7.29 -1.06 18.49
CA ASP A 28 -7.47 -0.56 19.85
C ASP A 28 -7.02 -1.61 20.88
N ALA A 29 -7.50 -2.84 20.74
CA ALA A 29 -7.16 -3.94 21.64
C ALA A 29 -5.68 -4.36 21.58
N ILE A 30 -5.05 -4.29 20.38
CA ILE A 30 -3.62 -4.60 20.24
C ILE A 30 -2.78 -3.46 20.79
N PHE A 31 -3.18 -2.23 20.60
CA PHE A 31 -2.47 -1.06 21.14
C PHE A 31 -2.46 -1.05 22.67
N GLU A 32 -3.57 -1.43 23.31
CA GLU A 32 -3.66 -1.60 24.78
C GLU A 32 -2.69 -2.67 25.33
N LYS A 33 -2.43 -3.73 24.55
CA LYS A 33 -1.44 -4.76 24.93
C LYS A 33 0.00 -4.28 24.81
N GLY A 34 0.21 -3.21 24.06
CA GLY A 34 1.51 -2.64 23.76
C GLY A 34 2.15 -3.26 22.50
N ILE A 35 2.53 -2.39 21.58
CA ILE A 35 3.32 -2.73 20.40
C ILE A 35 4.62 -1.95 20.42
N THR A 36 5.71 -2.57 19.94
CA THR A 36 7.05 -1.97 19.94
C THR A 36 7.39 -1.33 18.61
N ASN A 37 6.95 -1.94 17.51
CA ASN A 37 7.16 -1.45 16.15
C ASN A 37 6.07 -1.96 15.21
N ILE A 38 6.05 -1.39 14.00
CA ILE A 38 5.10 -1.75 12.96
C ILE A 38 5.87 -2.14 11.69
N CYS A 39 5.55 -3.31 11.16
CA CYS A 39 6.07 -3.80 9.89
C CYS A 39 4.96 -3.86 8.85
N PHE A 40 5.09 -3.12 7.74
CA PHE A 40 4.26 -3.34 6.56
C PHE A 40 5.00 -4.28 5.61
N LEU A 41 4.46 -5.47 5.38
CA LEU A 41 5.11 -6.51 4.58
C LEU A 41 4.40 -6.66 3.23
N GLY A 42 5.18 -6.80 2.15
CA GLY A 42 4.65 -7.00 0.81
C GLY A 42 5.68 -7.54 -0.16
N ILE A 43 5.25 -7.77 -1.40
CA ILE A 43 6.10 -8.09 -2.54
C ILE A 43 5.48 -7.51 -3.80
N GLY A 44 6.27 -6.99 -4.74
CA GLY A 44 5.75 -6.34 -5.95
C GLY A 44 4.88 -5.13 -5.61
N GLY A 45 3.66 -5.06 -6.15
CA GLY A 45 2.72 -3.96 -5.92
C GLY A 45 2.37 -3.78 -4.45
N THR A 46 2.21 -4.87 -3.69
CA THR A 46 1.89 -4.79 -2.26
C THR A 46 3.07 -4.26 -1.43
N TYR A 47 4.32 -4.49 -1.87
CA TYR A 47 5.49 -3.84 -1.26
C TYR A 47 5.53 -2.34 -1.55
N ALA A 48 5.12 -1.94 -2.76
CA ALA A 48 4.97 -0.52 -3.09
C ALA A 48 3.97 0.19 -2.17
N SER A 49 2.82 -0.44 -1.91
CA SER A 49 1.81 0.06 -0.98
C SER A 49 2.33 0.12 0.46
N ALA A 50 3.13 -0.86 0.88
CA ALA A 50 3.82 -0.85 2.17
C ALA A 50 4.78 0.35 2.29
N MET A 51 5.62 0.60 1.27
CA MET A 51 6.53 1.77 1.23
C MET A 51 5.77 3.09 1.30
N GLN A 52 4.65 3.21 0.59
CA GLN A 52 3.81 4.40 0.61
C GLN A 52 3.22 4.65 2.00
N THR A 53 2.73 3.60 2.67
CA THR A 53 2.16 3.69 4.01
C THR A 53 3.22 4.08 5.04
N VAL A 54 4.43 3.51 4.96
CA VAL A 54 5.56 3.92 5.80
C VAL A 54 5.95 5.38 5.54
N SER A 55 5.95 5.81 4.28
CA SER A 55 6.23 7.21 3.94
C SER A 55 5.22 8.17 4.56
N HIS A 56 3.94 7.79 4.59
CA HIS A 56 2.90 8.54 5.27
C HIS A 56 3.14 8.61 6.78
N MET A 57 3.31 7.46 7.42
CA MET A 57 3.42 7.40 8.88
C MET A 57 4.67 8.13 9.43
N LYS A 58 5.81 8.05 8.75
CA LYS A 58 7.07 8.65 9.25
C LYS A 58 7.01 10.17 9.41
N GLU A 59 6.05 10.84 8.78
CA GLU A 59 5.85 12.28 8.93
C GLU A 59 5.16 12.64 10.25
N PHE A 60 4.46 11.70 10.87
CA PHE A 60 3.64 11.90 12.05
C PHE A 60 4.20 11.24 13.31
N THR A 61 4.88 10.09 13.18
CA THR A 61 5.26 9.29 14.35
C THR A 61 6.75 9.11 14.52
N SER A 62 7.17 9.05 15.78
CA SER A 62 8.51 8.59 16.19
C SER A 62 8.59 7.08 16.44
N MET A 63 7.46 6.36 16.38
CA MET A 63 7.45 4.90 16.48
C MET A 63 8.25 4.29 15.31
N GLU A 64 8.95 3.20 15.57
CA GLU A 64 9.62 2.48 14.50
C GLU A 64 8.60 1.85 13.55
N VAL A 65 8.56 2.36 12.32
CA VAL A 65 7.71 1.85 11.23
C VAL A 65 8.58 1.56 10.02
N PHE A 66 8.45 0.38 9.43
CA PHE A 66 9.24 0.00 8.26
C PHE A 66 8.46 -0.89 7.29
N ALA A 67 8.86 -0.82 6.01
CA ALA A 67 8.40 -1.74 4.98
C ALA A 67 9.39 -2.90 4.84
N GLU A 68 8.88 -4.11 4.69
CA GLU A 68 9.69 -5.32 4.52
C GLU A 68 9.28 -6.06 3.24
N ASN A 69 10.26 -6.44 2.44
CA ASN A 69 10.04 -7.28 1.28
C ASN A 69 9.95 -8.75 1.69
N ALA A 70 8.87 -9.43 1.32
CA ALA A 70 8.64 -10.80 1.74
C ALA A 70 9.75 -11.77 1.30
N ALA A 71 10.28 -11.63 0.07
CA ALA A 71 11.36 -12.49 -0.43
C ALA A 71 12.69 -12.23 0.30
N GLU A 72 12.99 -10.99 0.63
CA GLU A 72 14.17 -10.64 1.42
C GLU A 72 14.04 -11.15 2.85
N TYR A 73 12.88 -10.98 3.46
CA TYR A 73 12.63 -11.46 4.82
C TYR A 73 12.80 -12.97 4.96
N ILE A 74 12.32 -13.78 4.03
CA ILE A 74 12.49 -15.23 4.11
C ILE A 74 13.94 -15.66 3.92
N THR A 75 14.75 -14.92 3.15
CA THR A 75 16.15 -15.26 2.83
C THR A 75 17.14 -14.74 3.86
N THR A 76 17.06 -13.45 4.18
CA THR A 76 18.03 -12.79 5.08
C THR A 76 17.52 -12.64 6.51
N GLY A 77 16.20 -12.62 6.70
CA GLY A 77 15.56 -12.36 7.98
C GLY A 77 15.58 -10.88 8.37
N ASN A 78 14.77 -10.53 9.37
CA ASN A 78 14.79 -9.22 9.99
C ASN A 78 14.51 -9.38 11.49
N ARG A 79 15.51 -9.08 12.34
CA ARG A 79 15.42 -9.25 13.78
C ARG A 79 14.43 -8.30 14.47
N ARG A 80 13.94 -7.28 13.76
CA ARG A 80 12.90 -6.37 14.29
C ARG A 80 11.52 -7.01 14.29
N ILE A 81 11.31 -8.06 13.45
CA ILE A 81 10.05 -8.82 13.44
C ILE A 81 10.13 -9.90 14.53
N MET A 82 9.46 -9.64 15.63
CA MET A 82 9.51 -10.43 16.87
C MET A 82 8.24 -10.21 17.70
N ASP A 83 8.18 -10.79 18.89
CA ASP A 83 7.12 -10.48 19.85
C ASP A 83 7.02 -8.98 20.13
N GLY A 84 5.81 -8.43 20.13
CA GLY A 84 5.54 -6.99 20.17
C GLY A 84 5.53 -6.28 18.81
N THR A 85 5.90 -6.94 17.72
CA THR A 85 5.71 -6.38 16.36
C THR A 85 4.26 -6.51 15.92
N LEU A 86 3.66 -5.43 15.42
CA LEU A 86 2.45 -5.49 14.60
C LEU A 86 2.86 -5.58 13.13
N LEU A 87 2.64 -6.74 12.51
CA LEU A 87 2.88 -6.96 11.09
C LEU A 87 1.56 -6.80 10.34
N ILE A 88 1.53 -5.89 9.37
CA ILE A 88 0.37 -5.64 8.51
C ILE A 88 0.76 -5.96 7.07
N TYR A 89 -0.05 -6.77 6.38
CA TYR A 89 0.21 -7.09 4.98
C TYR A 89 -1.06 -7.20 4.15
N SER A 90 -0.89 -7.11 2.83
CA SER A 90 -1.94 -7.40 1.87
C SER A 90 -1.50 -8.43 0.84
N SER A 91 -2.46 -9.14 0.24
CA SER A 91 -2.21 -10.07 -0.86
C SER A 91 -3.46 -10.21 -1.73
N VAL A 92 -3.30 -9.98 -3.03
CA VAL A 92 -4.40 -10.13 -3.99
C VAL A 92 -4.76 -11.61 -4.17
N THR A 93 -3.77 -12.45 -4.45
CA THR A 93 -4.01 -13.88 -4.71
C THR A 93 -4.23 -14.70 -3.43
N GLY A 94 -3.72 -14.22 -2.29
CA GLY A 94 -3.65 -14.99 -1.04
C GLY A 94 -2.77 -16.24 -1.11
N SER A 95 -2.00 -16.43 -2.20
CA SER A 95 -1.26 -17.68 -2.46
C SER A 95 0.17 -17.47 -2.95
N THR A 96 0.66 -16.23 -3.00
CA THR A 96 2.05 -15.92 -3.37
C THR A 96 3.01 -16.64 -2.42
N PRO A 97 3.89 -17.53 -2.93
CA PRO A 97 4.69 -18.41 -2.06
C PRO A 97 5.59 -17.66 -1.08
N GLU A 98 6.13 -16.51 -1.50
CA GLU A 98 6.96 -15.66 -0.65
C GLU A 98 6.15 -15.04 0.49
N ILE A 99 4.92 -14.59 0.23
CA ILE A 99 4.02 -14.07 1.27
C ILE A 99 3.69 -15.18 2.26
N VAL A 100 3.27 -16.35 1.79
CA VAL A 100 2.92 -17.48 2.68
C VAL A 100 4.08 -17.81 3.62
N LYS A 101 5.30 -18.01 3.08
CA LYS A 101 6.49 -18.34 3.89
C LYS A 101 6.89 -17.20 4.83
N ALA A 102 6.74 -15.94 4.40
CA ALA A 102 7.06 -14.79 5.23
C ALA A 102 6.09 -14.67 6.42
N ILE A 103 4.80 -14.95 6.21
CA ILE A 103 3.78 -14.95 7.27
C ILE A 103 3.98 -16.13 8.23
N GLU A 104 4.28 -17.33 7.74
CA GLU A 104 4.66 -18.47 8.59
C GLU A 104 5.86 -18.12 9.50
N LYS A 105 6.88 -17.49 8.92
CA LYS A 105 8.07 -17.05 9.66
C LYS A 105 7.78 -15.97 10.68
N ALA A 106 6.94 -14.99 10.35
CA ALA A 106 6.54 -13.93 11.27
C ALA A 106 5.66 -14.45 12.41
N HIS A 107 4.74 -15.37 12.11
CA HIS A 107 3.93 -16.06 13.12
C HIS A 107 4.82 -16.88 14.08
N ALA A 108 5.80 -17.61 13.56
CA ALA A 108 6.78 -18.33 14.37
C ALA A 108 7.67 -17.40 15.23
N ALA A 109 7.83 -16.15 14.84
CA ALA A 109 8.51 -15.10 15.60
C ALA A 109 7.59 -14.38 16.60
N HIS A 110 6.34 -14.82 16.74
CA HIS A 110 5.31 -14.27 17.63
C HIS A 110 4.90 -12.82 17.31
N ALA A 111 5.03 -12.40 16.05
CA ALA A 111 4.47 -11.12 15.61
C ALA A 111 2.94 -11.20 15.60
N THR A 112 2.28 -10.12 16.01
CA THR A 112 0.82 -9.96 15.83
C THR A 112 0.53 -9.60 14.38
N ILE A 113 -0.37 -10.31 13.70
CA ILE A 113 -0.55 -10.22 12.26
C ILE A 113 -1.96 -9.73 11.89
N LEU A 114 -2.02 -8.63 11.14
CA LEU A 114 -3.21 -8.12 10.47
C LEU A 114 -3.09 -8.34 8.96
N ALA A 115 -4.03 -9.08 8.38
CA ALA A 115 -4.05 -9.42 6.97
C ALA A 115 -5.21 -8.78 6.21
N PHE A 116 -4.93 -8.27 5.01
CA PHE A 116 -5.92 -7.86 4.02
C PHE A 116 -5.77 -8.74 2.78
N LEU A 117 -6.72 -9.64 2.55
CA LEU A 117 -6.70 -10.57 1.42
C LEU A 117 -7.83 -10.25 0.46
N ASP A 118 -7.53 -10.10 -0.83
CA ASP A 118 -8.60 -9.98 -1.82
C ASP A 118 -9.29 -11.34 -2.03
N ASN A 119 -8.51 -12.41 -2.04
CA ASN A 119 -9.01 -13.78 -2.09
C ASN A 119 -8.74 -14.51 -0.77
N PRO A 120 -9.75 -15.17 -0.17
CA PRO A 120 -9.59 -15.87 1.09
C PRO A 120 -8.57 -17.01 0.98
N ASN A 121 -7.70 -17.14 1.99
CA ASN A 121 -6.82 -18.29 2.16
C ASN A 121 -6.95 -18.82 3.59
N PRO A 122 -7.50 -20.04 3.79
CA PRO A 122 -7.70 -20.61 5.12
C PRO A 122 -6.41 -20.77 5.92
N HIS A 123 -5.30 -21.17 5.27
CA HIS A 123 -4.01 -21.33 5.94
C HIS A 123 -3.48 -19.98 6.47
N LEU A 124 -3.47 -18.94 5.65
CA LEU A 124 -3.04 -17.62 6.09
C LEU A 124 -3.96 -17.05 7.18
N ARG A 125 -5.27 -17.35 7.10
CA ARG A 125 -6.22 -16.91 8.12
C ARG A 125 -5.92 -17.49 9.50
N GLU A 126 -5.46 -18.75 9.58
CA GLU A 126 -5.11 -19.40 10.84
C GLU A 126 -3.84 -18.82 11.48
N LEU A 127 -3.00 -18.15 10.70
CA LEU A 127 -1.75 -17.53 11.15
C LEU A 127 -1.91 -16.06 11.59
N CYS A 128 -3.11 -15.48 11.42
CA CYS A 128 -3.35 -14.07 11.65
C CYS A 128 -4.33 -13.85 12.81
N GLU A 129 -4.10 -12.86 13.65
CA GLU A 129 -5.04 -12.44 14.69
C GLU A 129 -6.28 -11.78 14.08
N LEU A 130 -6.12 -11.05 12.98
CA LEU A 130 -7.23 -10.58 12.17
C LEU A 130 -6.91 -10.75 10.67
N CYS A 131 -7.82 -11.39 9.96
CA CYS A 131 -7.76 -11.56 8.51
C CYS A 131 -9.06 -11.08 7.88
N ILE A 132 -8.97 -9.98 7.13
CA ILE A 132 -10.10 -9.36 6.44
C ILE A 132 -10.01 -9.70 4.96
N SER A 133 -11.06 -10.32 4.41
CA SER A 133 -11.17 -10.57 2.98
C SER A 133 -12.09 -9.54 2.33
N TYR A 134 -11.50 -8.66 1.54
CA TYR A 134 -12.21 -7.65 0.76
C TYR A 134 -11.38 -7.27 -0.47
N PRO A 135 -11.93 -7.37 -1.70
CA PRO A 135 -11.16 -7.13 -2.92
C PRO A 135 -10.88 -5.65 -3.13
N GLN A 136 -9.74 -5.38 -3.78
CA GLN A 136 -9.30 -4.03 -4.16
C GLN A 136 -9.06 -3.06 -2.98
N ASN A 137 -8.84 -1.78 -3.29
CA ASN A 137 -8.62 -0.69 -2.32
C ASN A 137 -7.51 -0.98 -1.29
N GLU A 138 -6.46 -1.66 -1.71
CA GLU A 138 -5.35 -2.05 -0.85
C GLU A 138 -4.75 -0.87 -0.08
N GLN A 139 -4.40 0.21 -0.80
CA GLN A 139 -3.79 1.37 -0.17
C GLN A 139 -4.72 2.03 0.85
N LEU A 140 -6.03 2.10 0.57
CA LEU A 140 -7.00 2.63 1.52
C LEU A 140 -7.08 1.77 2.79
N LYS A 141 -7.07 0.42 2.65
CA LYS A 141 -7.05 -0.50 3.79
C LYS A 141 -5.80 -0.30 4.67
N LEU A 142 -4.63 -0.13 4.04
CA LEU A 142 -3.39 0.12 4.77
C LEU A 142 -3.39 1.50 5.46
N PHE A 143 -3.88 2.54 4.79
CA PHE A 143 -4.02 3.87 5.40
C PHE A 143 -5.00 3.88 6.57
N MET A 144 -6.16 3.21 6.45
CA MET A 144 -7.10 3.10 7.57
C MET A 144 -6.44 2.48 8.82
N ALA A 145 -5.61 1.46 8.63
CA ALA A 145 -4.87 0.86 9.74
C ALA A 145 -3.79 1.81 10.29
N ALA A 146 -3.02 2.44 9.41
CA ALA A 146 -1.97 3.38 9.78
C ALA A 146 -2.52 4.59 10.54
N ASP A 147 -3.57 5.22 10.01
CA ASP A 147 -4.18 6.41 10.59
C ASP A 147 -4.86 6.11 11.94
N ARG A 148 -5.46 4.91 12.09
CA ARG A 148 -5.99 4.49 13.40
C ARG A 148 -4.89 4.36 14.44
N ILE A 149 -3.73 3.81 14.07
CA ILE A 149 -2.59 3.71 14.97
C ILE A 149 -2.06 5.11 15.34
N LEU A 150 -1.92 6.01 14.38
CA LEU A 150 -1.52 7.38 14.63
C LEU A 150 -2.51 8.11 15.54
N PHE A 151 -3.82 7.89 15.35
CA PHE A 151 -4.86 8.44 16.23
C PHE A 151 -4.72 7.93 17.68
N LEU A 152 -4.51 6.63 17.88
CA LEU A 152 -4.31 6.04 19.20
C LEU A 152 -3.06 6.58 19.91
N ARG A 153 -2.11 7.07 19.15
CA ARG A 153 -0.90 7.73 19.65
C ARG A 153 -1.03 9.24 19.87
N HIS A 154 -2.20 9.83 19.58
CA HIS A 154 -2.42 11.27 19.56
C HIS A 154 -1.51 12.01 18.56
N GLU A 155 -1.19 11.37 17.46
CA GLU A 155 -0.35 11.89 16.37
C GLU A 155 -1.16 12.22 15.11
N PHE A 156 -2.47 11.93 15.11
CA PHE A 156 -3.44 12.23 14.04
C PHE A 156 -4.83 12.53 14.62
N ASP A 157 -4.96 13.64 15.35
CA ASP A 157 -6.17 13.97 16.11
C ASP A 157 -7.40 14.24 15.23
N CYS A 158 -7.21 14.55 13.94
CA CYS A 158 -8.30 14.76 12.99
C CYS A 158 -8.83 13.46 12.34
N TYR A 159 -8.52 12.30 12.89
CA TYR A 159 -8.92 10.99 12.33
C TYR A 159 -10.43 10.88 12.08
N ASP A 160 -11.25 11.19 13.07
CA ASP A 160 -12.71 11.06 12.96
C ASP A 160 -13.28 12.00 11.89
N ASP A 161 -12.89 13.28 11.90
CA ASP A 161 -13.30 14.27 10.90
C ASP A 161 -12.83 13.88 9.48
N CYS A 162 -11.61 13.35 9.35
CA CYS A 162 -11.05 12.91 8.09
C CYS A 162 -11.87 11.76 7.50
N TYR A 163 -12.17 10.75 8.31
CA TYR A 163 -12.90 9.56 7.83
C TYR A 163 -14.41 9.80 7.68
N GLU A 164 -14.99 10.75 8.41
CA GLU A 164 -16.33 11.26 8.12
C GLU A 164 -16.40 11.93 6.73
N ASN A 165 -15.39 12.72 6.39
CA ASN A 165 -15.27 13.31 5.06
C ASN A 165 -15.03 12.25 3.98
N PHE A 166 -14.22 11.22 4.26
CA PHE A 166 -14.02 10.12 3.32
C PHE A 166 -15.30 9.32 3.07
N ASP A 167 -16.09 9.04 4.09
CA ASP A 167 -17.40 8.39 3.94
C ASP A 167 -18.36 9.19 3.05
N CYS A 168 -18.29 10.53 3.14
CA CYS A 168 -19.16 11.41 2.36
C CYS A 168 -18.67 11.66 0.93
N TYR A 169 -17.36 11.77 0.71
CA TYR A 169 -16.84 12.40 -0.51
C TYR A 169 -15.77 11.60 -1.26
N LEU A 170 -15.09 10.61 -0.65
CA LEU A 170 -13.92 9.96 -1.28
C LEU A 170 -14.28 9.28 -2.60
N ALA A 171 -15.39 8.55 -2.64
CA ALA A 171 -15.80 7.87 -3.87
C ALA A 171 -16.10 8.86 -4.99
N ASP A 172 -16.81 9.94 -4.71
CA ASP A 172 -17.11 10.99 -5.70
C ASP A 172 -15.84 11.72 -6.17
N ALA A 173 -14.91 11.99 -5.27
CA ALA A 173 -13.63 12.60 -5.61
C ALA A 173 -12.81 11.72 -6.56
N LEU A 174 -12.71 10.41 -6.28
CA LEU A 174 -12.01 9.46 -7.15
C LEU A 174 -12.68 9.33 -8.52
N ILE A 175 -14.02 9.25 -8.58
CA ILE A 175 -14.78 9.25 -9.83
C ILE A 175 -14.50 10.52 -10.64
N SER A 176 -14.51 11.68 -10.00
CA SER A 176 -14.23 12.96 -10.65
C SER A 176 -12.82 13.02 -11.22
N VAL A 177 -11.81 12.49 -10.50
CA VAL A 177 -10.42 12.41 -11.00
C VAL A 177 -10.33 11.51 -12.22
N GLU A 178 -10.93 10.33 -12.18
CA GLU A 178 -10.96 9.39 -13.31
C GLU A 178 -11.59 10.05 -14.56
N GLN A 179 -12.74 10.69 -14.37
CA GLN A 179 -13.45 11.35 -15.49
C GLN A 179 -12.67 12.54 -16.05
N SER A 180 -12.11 13.38 -15.22
CA SER A 180 -11.40 14.60 -15.64
C SER A 180 -10.05 14.33 -16.29
N SER A 181 -9.37 13.24 -15.90
CA SER A 181 -8.06 12.86 -16.44
C SER A 181 -8.11 12.06 -17.74
N ASP A 182 -9.28 11.55 -18.14
CA ASP A 182 -9.40 10.61 -19.28
C ASP A 182 -8.89 11.18 -20.62
N SER A 183 -9.24 12.42 -20.96
CA SER A 183 -8.79 13.06 -22.20
C SER A 183 -7.27 13.26 -22.20
N PHE A 184 -6.70 13.73 -21.11
CA PHE A 184 -5.25 13.89 -20.94
C PHE A 184 -4.53 12.55 -21.09
N ALA A 185 -5.02 11.50 -20.41
CA ALA A 185 -4.44 10.16 -20.48
C ALA A 185 -4.46 9.58 -21.91
N GLN A 186 -5.55 9.80 -22.66
CA GLN A 186 -5.64 9.37 -24.06
C GLN A 186 -4.66 10.12 -24.97
N GLU A 187 -4.53 11.43 -24.81
CA GLU A 187 -3.57 12.24 -25.58
C GLU A 187 -2.13 11.86 -25.25
N PHE A 188 -1.82 11.68 -23.98
CA PHE A 188 -0.51 11.23 -23.51
C PHE A 188 -0.15 9.87 -24.10
N ALA A 189 -1.06 8.90 -24.01
CA ALA A 189 -0.83 7.56 -24.55
C ALA A 189 -0.58 7.58 -26.08
N LYS A 190 -1.37 8.36 -26.84
CA LYS A 190 -1.16 8.51 -28.30
C LYS A 190 0.19 9.13 -28.62
N LYS A 191 0.61 10.13 -27.87
CA LYS A 191 1.87 10.85 -28.11
C LYS A 191 3.09 10.00 -27.80
N HIS A 192 3.02 9.17 -26.76
CA HIS A 192 4.16 8.47 -26.17
C HIS A 192 4.17 6.96 -26.37
N CYS A 193 3.21 6.39 -27.14
CA CYS A 193 3.11 4.94 -27.36
C CYS A 193 4.30 4.31 -28.12
N ASN A 194 5.14 5.12 -28.78
CA ASN A 194 6.33 4.65 -29.49
C ASN A 194 7.64 4.98 -28.76
N ASP A 195 7.57 5.60 -27.60
CA ASP A 195 8.77 5.88 -26.80
C ASP A 195 9.30 4.56 -26.24
N THR A 196 10.63 4.41 -26.24
CA THR A 196 11.28 3.13 -25.88
C THR A 196 11.70 3.05 -24.41
N LEU A 197 11.72 4.17 -23.71
CA LEU A 197 12.12 4.26 -22.31
C LEU A 197 11.34 5.39 -21.60
N HIS A 198 10.79 5.08 -20.46
CA HIS A 198 10.04 6.03 -19.65
C HIS A 198 10.66 6.18 -18.27
N TYR A 199 10.82 7.42 -17.83
CA TYR A 199 11.30 7.74 -16.47
C TYR A 199 10.12 8.21 -15.62
N PHE A 200 9.93 7.55 -14.48
CA PHE A 200 8.93 7.94 -13.50
C PHE A 200 9.61 8.46 -12.25
N VAL A 201 9.34 9.71 -11.88
CA VAL A 201 9.98 10.38 -10.75
C VAL A 201 8.91 10.67 -9.70
N GLY A 202 9.06 10.13 -8.50
CA GLY A 202 8.12 10.31 -7.40
C GLY A 202 8.81 10.66 -6.08
N ALA A 203 8.05 11.26 -5.16
CA ALA A 203 8.54 11.68 -3.86
C ALA A 203 7.51 11.43 -2.75
N GLY A 204 7.95 11.32 -1.51
CA GLY A 204 7.10 11.19 -0.33
C GLY A 204 6.08 10.08 -0.49
N ASN A 205 4.82 10.37 -0.22
CA ASN A 205 3.71 9.42 -0.34
C ASN A 205 3.47 8.95 -1.78
N GLN A 206 3.97 9.65 -2.80
CA GLN A 206 3.82 9.23 -4.20
C GLN A 206 4.95 8.29 -4.68
N TRP A 207 6.00 8.09 -3.89
CA TRP A 207 7.11 7.21 -4.30
C TRP A 207 6.64 5.76 -4.51
N GLY A 208 5.88 5.20 -3.56
CA GLY A 208 5.34 3.84 -3.70
C GLY A 208 4.47 3.66 -4.94
N SER A 209 3.54 4.60 -5.18
CA SER A 209 2.69 4.59 -6.37
C SER A 209 3.51 4.72 -7.67
N THR A 210 4.54 5.57 -7.69
CA THR A 210 5.44 5.75 -8.84
C THR A 210 6.19 4.46 -9.14
N TYR A 211 6.73 3.81 -8.12
CA TYR A 211 7.42 2.52 -8.24
C TYR A 211 6.50 1.44 -8.80
N SER A 212 5.31 1.29 -8.22
CA SER A 212 4.31 0.32 -8.68
C SER A 212 3.85 0.60 -10.10
N TYR A 213 3.62 1.87 -10.45
CA TYR A 213 3.17 2.26 -11.78
C TYR A 213 4.18 1.86 -12.86
N GLY A 214 5.47 2.14 -12.65
CA GLY A 214 6.51 1.70 -13.57
C GLY A 214 6.59 0.19 -13.67
N MET A 215 6.79 -0.50 -12.56
CA MET A 215 7.04 -1.94 -12.53
C MET A 215 5.80 -2.78 -12.88
N CYS A 216 4.65 -2.52 -12.24
CA CYS A 216 3.49 -3.39 -12.39
C CYS A 216 2.65 -3.04 -13.62
N TYR A 217 2.49 -1.75 -13.95
CA TYR A 217 1.66 -1.37 -15.09
C TYR A 217 2.45 -1.31 -16.38
N TRP A 218 3.61 -0.67 -16.40
CA TRP A 218 4.37 -0.49 -17.64
C TRP A 218 5.22 -1.71 -18.00
N GLU A 219 5.99 -2.24 -17.08
CA GLU A 219 6.87 -3.38 -17.39
C GLU A 219 6.09 -4.69 -17.43
N GLU A 220 5.32 -5.02 -16.38
CA GLU A 220 4.62 -6.31 -16.29
C GLU A 220 3.44 -6.41 -17.26
N MET A 221 2.58 -5.38 -17.34
CA MET A 221 1.35 -5.44 -18.15
C MET A 221 1.55 -5.01 -19.60
N HIS A 222 2.46 -4.07 -19.86
CA HIS A 222 2.66 -3.50 -21.19
C HIS A 222 4.01 -3.83 -21.83
N TRP A 223 4.94 -4.47 -21.09
CA TRP A 223 6.27 -4.87 -21.54
C TRP A 223 7.12 -3.70 -22.05
N MET A 224 6.92 -2.53 -21.48
CA MET A 224 7.64 -1.31 -21.83
C MET A 224 8.73 -1.06 -20.79
N ALA A 225 9.95 -0.79 -21.25
CA ALA A 225 11.07 -0.49 -20.36
C ALA A 225 10.84 0.82 -19.60
N THR A 226 11.04 0.78 -18.29
CA THR A 226 10.93 1.96 -17.44
C THR A 226 12.14 2.11 -16.52
N LYS A 227 12.30 3.30 -15.95
CA LYS A 227 13.12 3.55 -14.79
C LYS A 227 12.33 4.37 -13.80
N THR A 228 12.05 3.80 -12.65
CA THR A 228 11.53 4.54 -11.51
C THR A 228 12.67 5.06 -10.65
N VAL A 229 12.58 6.29 -10.20
CA VAL A 229 13.57 6.93 -9.33
C VAL A 229 12.90 7.89 -8.36
N SER A 230 13.36 7.91 -7.11
CA SER A 230 12.89 8.92 -6.17
C SER A 230 13.39 10.32 -6.58
N SER A 231 12.58 11.33 -6.34
CA SER A 231 12.95 12.71 -6.72
C SER A 231 14.22 13.18 -6.00
N GLY A 232 14.48 12.70 -4.80
CA GLY A 232 15.71 12.98 -4.06
C GLY A 232 16.96 12.43 -4.75
N GLU A 233 16.86 11.25 -5.36
CA GLU A 233 17.97 10.60 -6.08
C GLU A 233 18.06 11.02 -7.56
N PHE A 234 16.99 11.56 -8.13
CA PHE A 234 16.96 11.94 -9.55
C PHE A 234 18.11 12.90 -9.93
N PHE A 235 18.34 13.91 -9.07
CA PHE A 235 19.38 14.93 -9.29
C PHE A 235 20.80 14.43 -8.97
N HIS A 236 20.97 13.25 -8.41
CA HIS A 236 22.25 12.67 -8.01
C HIS A 236 22.76 11.58 -8.96
N GLY A 237 22.27 11.56 -10.20
CA GLY A 237 22.77 10.64 -11.24
C GLY A 237 21.82 10.52 -12.44
N THR A 238 20.54 10.26 -12.22
CA THR A 238 19.61 10.02 -13.33
C THR A 238 19.45 11.22 -14.26
N LEU A 239 19.51 12.44 -13.74
CA LEU A 239 19.43 13.67 -14.54
C LEU A 239 20.49 13.71 -15.64
N GLU A 240 21.69 13.14 -15.42
CA GLU A 240 22.80 13.20 -16.36
C GLU A 240 22.55 12.43 -17.68
N ILE A 241 21.62 11.47 -17.65
CA ILE A 241 21.24 10.69 -18.85
C ILE A 241 19.95 11.19 -19.51
N ILE A 242 19.26 12.16 -18.90
CA ILE A 242 18.17 12.87 -19.55
C ILE A 242 18.82 13.84 -20.52
N SER A 243 18.39 13.78 -21.77
CA SER A 243 19.00 14.46 -22.91
C SER A 243 19.47 15.89 -22.59
N ARG A 244 20.60 16.24 -23.16
CA ARG A 244 21.16 17.59 -23.20
C ARG A 244 20.88 18.28 -24.53
N ASP A 245 19.97 17.72 -25.35
CA ASP A 245 19.60 18.24 -26.66
C ASP A 245 18.66 19.45 -26.58
#